data_081a1da9c8b837c307b8394adc9b5927
#
_entry.id   081a1da9c8b837c307b8394adc9b5927
#
_cell.length_a   1.000
_cell.length_b   1.000
_cell.length_c   1.000
_cell.angle_alpha   90.00
_cell.angle_beta   90.00
_cell.angle_gamma   90.00
#
_symmetry.space_group_name_H-M   'P 1'
#
loop_
_entity.id
_entity.type
_entity.pdbx_description
1 polymer ?
#
loop_
_entity_poly.entity_id
_entity_poly.type
_entity_poly.pdbx_seq_one_letter_code
_entity_poly.pdbx_strand_id
1 'polypeptide(L)'
;AVIDASTSRPNELDSLKKVDWDGKLALIESAKAAKIKRFIFFSTQNVEQFENIPLMKLKYGIETKLKKSGIPYTIFRLTGFYQGLIEQYAIPILENLPIWVTNENTYISYMDTQDIAKFSLRALQIPQTTNKTFFLSGSKGWVSSEIINLCEQLAGQKAKIQRVPLFFLKLISNFFGFFQWGQNISERLAFVEILNTENNFSKSTFELYRLFKIDPSEIIQLDDYFLEYFIRLLKRLRDINFEDVQKQKNLII
;
A
#
# COMPACT_ATOMS: atom_id res chain seq x y z
N ALA A 1 2.47 -23.54 -4.63
CA ALA A 1 2.03 -22.19 -5.02
C ALA A 1 3.17 -21.17 -4.78
N VAL A 2 3.13 -20.07 -5.49
CA VAL A 2 4.00 -18.91 -5.26
C VAL A 2 3.10 -17.71 -4.98
N ILE A 3 3.45 -16.90 -3.97
CA ILE A 3 2.84 -15.60 -3.69
C ILE A 3 3.97 -14.58 -3.81
N ASP A 4 3.93 -13.75 -4.86
CA ASP A 4 4.95 -12.74 -5.12
C ASP A 4 4.54 -11.40 -4.53
N ALA A 5 5.08 -11.09 -3.35
CA ALA A 5 4.93 -9.82 -2.65
C ALA A 5 6.19 -8.95 -2.74
N SER A 6 7.15 -9.31 -3.61
CA SER A 6 8.38 -8.54 -3.77
C SER A 6 8.13 -7.25 -4.56
N THR A 7 8.81 -6.18 -4.17
CA THR A 7 8.88 -4.92 -4.93
C THR A 7 10.09 -4.12 -4.44
N SER A 8 10.67 -3.29 -5.29
CA SER A 8 11.75 -2.39 -4.90
C SER A 8 11.23 -1.31 -3.94
N ARG A 9 12.07 -0.91 -3.01
CA ARG A 9 11.78 0.24 -2.12
C ARG A 9 12.31 1.52 -2.77
N PRO A 10 11.66 2.66 -2.56
CA PRO A 10 12.06 3.94 -3.15
C PRO A 10 13.50 4.36 -2.84
N ASN A 11 14.07 3.86 -1.73
CA ASN A 11 15.42 4.20 -1.25
C ASN A 11 16.48 3.14 -1.57
N GLU A 12 16.12 2.07 -2.29
CA GLU A 12 17.08 1.04 -2.68
C GLU A 12 17.80 1.45 -3.97
N LEU A 13 19.14 1.34 -3.96
CA LEU A 13 20.01 1.60 -5.12
C LEU A 13 19.80 0.58 -6.25
N ASP A 14 19.25 -0.58 -5.95
CA ASP A 14 18.87 -1.56 -6.95
C ASP A 14 17.69 -1.03 -7.75
N SER A 15 17.91 -0.92 -9.03
CA SER A 15 16.95 -0.31 -9.92
C SER A 15 15.60 -1.04 -9.86
N LEU A 16 14.53 -0.27 -9.90
CA LEU A 16 13.16 -0.74 -10.10
C LEU A 16 13.08 -1.87 -11.15
N LYS A 17 13.86 -1.74 -12.23
CA LYS A 17 13.96 -2.75 -13.29
C LYS A 17 14.51 -4.09 -12.78
N LYS A 18 15.52 -4.08 -11.91
CA LYS A 18 16.16 -5.32 -11.43
C LYS A 18 15.19 -6.16 -10.60
N VAL A 19 14.40 -5.51 -9.70
CA VAL A 19 13.46 -6.21 -8.82
C VAL A 19 12.11 -6.44 -9.51
N ASP A 20 11.51 -5.37 -10.04
CA ASP A 20 10.12 -5.40 -10.52
C ASP A 20 9.99 -5.86 -11.98
N TRP A 21 11.10 -6.13 -12.67
CA TRP A 21 11.11 -6.72 -14.00
C TRP A 21 11.96 -7.98 -14.08
N ASP A 22 13.29 -7.87 -14.02
CA ASP A 22 14.20 -9.00 -14.28
C ASP A 22 14.01 -10.11 -13.24
N GLY A 23 13.91 -9.75 -11.94
CA GLY A 23 13.66 -10.71 -10.86
C GLY A 23 12.31 -11.40 -10.98
N LYS A 24 11.27 -10.67 -11.39
CA LYS A 24 9.93 -11.28 -11.57
C LYS A 24 9.86 -12.18 -12.80
N LEU A 25 10.54 -11.84 -13.88
CA LEU A 25 10.66 -12.74 -15.04
C LEU A 25 11.36 -14.04 -14.66
N ALA A 26 12.48 -13.96 -13.92
CA ALA A 26 13.19 -15.13 -13.43
C ALA A 26 12.31 -15.99 -12.49
N LEU A 27 11.51 -15.34 -11.63
CA LEU A 27 10.57 -16.03 -10.75
C LEU A 27 9.47 -16.74 -11.53
N ILE A 28 8.91 -16.11 -12.58
CA ILE A 28 7.88 -16.72 -13.43
C ILE A 28 8.46 -17.94 -14.17
N GLU A 29 9.66 -17.83 -14.76
CA GLU A 29 10.29 -18.97 -15.45
C GLU A 29 10.61 -20.13 -14.48
N SER A 30 11.11 -19.82 -13.28
CA SER A 30 11.36 -20.83 -12.24
C SER A 30 10.05 -21.51 -11.79
N ALA A 31 9.00 -20.72 -11.61
CA ALA A 31 7.67 -21.23 -11.24
C ALA A 31 7.08 -22.13 -12.32
N LYS A 32 7.29 -21.77 -13.60
CA LYS A 32 6.87 -22.58 -14.76
C LYS A 32 7.64 -23.91 -14.82
N ALA A 33 8.96 -23.86 -14.66
CA ALA A 33 9.81 -25.06 -14.62
C ALA A 33 9.41 -25.99 -13.47
N ALA A 34 9.08 -25.44 -12.29
CA ALA A 34 8.60 -26.18 -11.11
C ALA A 34 7.14 -26.67 -11.24
N LYS A 35 6.44 -26.36 -12.33
CA LYS A 35 5.04 -26.73 -12.59
C LYS A 35 4.12 -26.41 -11.41
N ILE A 36 4.25 -25.20 -10.84
CA ILE A 36 3.45 -24.80 -9.69
C ILE A 36 1.97 -24.74 -10.05
N LYS A 37 1.11 -25.02 -9.04
CA LYS A 37 -0.35 -25.08 -9.23
C LYS A 37 -1.04 -23.72 -9.16
N ARG A 38 -0.40 -22.67 -8.65
CA ARG A 38 -0.93 -21.32 -8.56
C ARG A 38 0.17 -20.29 -8.36
N PHE A 39 0.08 -19.19 -9.09
CA PHE A 39 0.89 -17.98 -8.91
C PHE A 39 -0.01 -16.82 -8.49
N ILE A 40 0.22 -16.20 -7.34
CA ILE A 40 -0.46 -14.98 -6.91
C ILE A 40 0.49 -13.80 -7.13
N PHE A 41 0.01 -12.79 -7.83
CA PHE A 41 0.76 -11.58 -8.15
C PHE A 41 0.02 -10.33 -7.65
N PHE A 42 0.74 -9.42 -6.98
CA PHE A 42 0.22 -8.14 -6.55
C PHE A 42 0.59 -7.05 -7.55
N SER A 43 -0.42 -6.53 -8.21
CA SER A 43 -0.35 -5.43 -9.14
C SER A 43 -1.02 -4.17 -8.56
N THR A 44 -1.17 -3.14 -9.36
CA THR A 44 -1.77 -1.87 -8.94
C THR A 44 -3.05 -1.61 -9.74
N GLN A 45 -4.02 -0.94 -9.12
CA GLN A 45 -5.23 -0.48 -9.80
C GLN A 45 -4.88 0.38 -11.01
N ASN A 46 -5.66 0.29 -12.06
CA ASN A 46 -5.54 1.07 -13.31
C ASN A 46 -4.16 1.01 -13.97
N VAL A 47 -3.39 -0.02 -13.68
CA VAL A 47 -2.00 -0.18 -14.18
C VAL A 47 -1.87 -0.03 -15.70
N GLU A 48 -2.90 -0.40 -16.45
CA GLU A 48 -2.98 -0.28 -17.92
C GLU A 48 -3.19 1.15 -18.43
N GLN A 49 -3.69 2.05 -17.58
CA GLN A 49 -3.97 3.44 -17.97
C GLN A 49 -2.78 4.37 -17.77
N PHE A 50 -1.79 3.94 -17.00
CA PHE A 50 -0.66 4.77 -16.56
C PHE A 50 0.70 4.18 -16.95
N GLU A 51 0.81 3.68 -18.20
CA GLU A 51 2.06 3.12 -18.72
C GLU A 51 3.20 4.15 -18.85
N ASN A 52 2.89 5.44 -18.77
CA ASN A 52 3.88 6.52 -18.67
C ASN A 52 4.64 6.52 -17.33
N ILE A 53 4.12 5.84 -16.30
CA ILE A 53 4.75 5.71 -15.00
C ILE A 53 5.58 4.42 -14.99
N PRO A 54 6.92 4.49 -14.74
CA PRO A 54 7.81 3.34 -14.88
C PRO A 54 7.36 2.09 -14.11
N LEU A 55 6.98 2.23 -12.84
CA LEU A 55 6.49 1.11 -12.03
C LEU A 55 5.22 0.48 -12.62
N MET A 56 4.27 1.31 -13.10
CA MET A 56 3.02 0.83 -13.68
C MET A 56 3.29 0.05 -14.97
N LYS A 57 4.15 0.58 -15.83
CA LYS A 57 4.58 -0.09 -17.06
C LYS A 57 5.18 -1.47 -16.77
N LEU A 58 6.05 -1.56 -15.77
CA LEU A 58 6.67 -2.84 -15.39
C LEU A 58 5.63 -3.81 -14.84
N LYS A 59 4.78 -3.37 -13.91
CA LYS A 59 3.72 -4.22 -13.34
C LYS A 59 2.75 -4.74 -14.41
N TYR A 60 2.30 -3.88 -15.33
CA TYR A 60 1.44 -4.29 -16.44
C TYR A 60 2.13 -5.28 -17.39
N GLY A 61 3.42 -5.04 -17.67
CA GLY A 61 4.25 -5.97 -18.43
C GLY A 61 4.33 -7.35 -17.76
N ILE A 62 4.55 -7.40 -16.45
CA ILE A 62 4.59 -8.66 -15.67
C ILE A 62 3.22 -9.35 -15.67
N GLU A 63 2.11 -8.62 -15.49
CA GLU A 63 0.77 -9.22 -15.65
C GLU A 63 0.62 -9.91 -17.01
N THR A 64 1.05 -9.24 -18.07
CA THR A 64 0.98 -9.75 -19.44
C THR A 64 1.84 -11.01 -19.61
N LYS A 65 3.07 -11.01 -19.07
CA LYS A 65 3.95 -12.17 -19.09
C LYS A 65 3.37 -13.35 -18.33
N LEU A 66 2.87 -13.10 -17.12
CA LEU A 66 2.24 -14.14 -16.30
C LEU A 66 1.01 -14.75 -16.99
N LYS A 67 0.14 -13.91 -17.56
CA LYS A 67 -1.04 -14.38 -18.33
C LYS A 67 -0.67 -15.26 -19.52
N LYS A 68 0.46 -14.99 -20.16
CA LYS A 68 0.97 -15.77 -21.31
C LYS A 68 1.85 -16.96 -20.92
N SER A 69 2.23 -17.11 -19.66
CA SER A 69 3.17 -18.15 -19.20
C SER A 69 2.61 -19.57 -19.21
N GLY A 70 1.28 -19.71 -19.20
CA GLY A 70 0.59 -20.99 -19.00
C GLY A 70 0.50 -21.43 -17.53
N ILE A 71 1.05 -20.68 -16.58
CA ILE A 71 0.92 -20.96 -15.15
C ILE A 71 -0.48 -20.54 -14.69
N PRO A 72 -1.22 -21.38 -13.93
CA PRO A 72 -2.46 -20.94 -13.30
C PRO A 72 -2.19 -19.79 -12.34
N TYR A 73 -2.84 -18.63 -12.52
CA TYR A 73 -2.56 -17.42 -11.76
C TYR A 73 -3.80 -16.82 -11.10
N THR A 74 -3.56 -15.95 -10.13
CA THR A 74 -4.51 -14.95 -9.61
C THR A 74 -3.76 -13.62 -9.46
N ILE A 75 -4.29 -12.56 -10.05
CA ILE A 75 -3.69 -11.21 -9.94
C ILE A 75 -4.61 -10.37 -9.06
N PHE A 76 -4.03 -9.78 -8.01
CA PHE A 76 -4.70 -8.77 -7.20
C PHE A 76 -4.17 -7.38 -7.57
N ARG A 77 -5.05 -6.52 -8.03
CA ARG A 77 -4.77 -5.10 -8.24
C ARG A 77 -5.19 -4.33 -7.00
N LEU A 78 -4.23 -3.71 -6.36
CA LEU A 78 -4.36 -3.08 -5.05
C LEU A 78 -4.36 -1.55 -5.20
N THR A 79 -4.96 -0.85 -4.24
CA THR A 79 -4.96 0.62 -4.15
C THR A 79 -3.83 1.13 -3.25
N GLY A 80 -3.89 0.78 -1.98
CA GLY A 80 -2.93 1.21 -0.97
C GLY A 80 -3.09 0.44 0.33
N PHE A 81 -2.14 0.62 1.23
CA PHE A 81 -2.06 -0.12 2.48
C PHE A 81 -2.13 0.81 3.69
N TYR A 82 -2.77 0.36 4.77
CA TYR A 82 -2.80 1.07 6.05
C TYR A 82 -1.39 1.35 6.60
N GLN A 83 -0.46 0.41 6.39
CA GLN A 83 0.92 0.53 6.86
C GLN A 83 1.62 1.78 6.32
N GLY A 84 1.38 2.14 5.07
CA GLY A 84 1.94 3.36 4.46
C GLY A 84 1.39 4.66 5.05
N LEU A 85 0.17 4.62 5.60
CA LEU A 85 -0.46 5.79 6.19
C LEU A 85 0.17 6.19 7.53
N ILE A 86 0.78 5.24 8.24
CA ILE A 86 1.51 5.51 9.48
C ILE A 86 2.66 6.50 9.22
N GLU A 87 3.51 6.21 8.24
CA GLU A 87 4.63 7.07 7.88
C GLU A 87 4.17 8.39 7.24
N GLN A 88 3.04 8.35 6.55
CA GLN A 88 2.54 9.51 5.82
C GLN A 88 1.82 10.51 6.73
N TYR A 89 1.09 10.04 7.75
CA TYR A 89 0.22 10.88 8.59
C TYR A 89 0.51 10.76 10.08
N ALA A 90 0.55 9.54 10.65
CA ALA A 90 0.65 9.37 12.09
C ALA A 90 1.99 9.84 12.65
N ILE A 91 3.11 9.41 12.09
CA ILE A 91 4.45 9.80 12.54
C ILE A 91 4.68 11.31 12.41
N PRO A 92 4.43 11.97 11.27
CA PRO A 92 4.58 13.42 11.16
C PRO A 92 3.76 14.20 12.17
N ILE A 93 2.52 13.78 12.48
CA ILE A 93 1.71 14.43 13.52
C ILE A 93 2.37 14.26 14.87
N LEU A 94 2.75 13.05 15.26
CA LEU A 94 3.41 12.78 16.56
C LEU A 94 4.71 13.54 16.73
N GLU A 95 5.50 13.68 15.67
CA GLU A 95 6.79 14.38 15.68
C GLU A 95 6.65 15.89 15.39
N ASN A 96 5.42 16.39 15.25
CA ASN A 96 5.14 17.80 14.92
C ASN A 96 5.81 18.27 13.61
N LEU A 97 5.95 17.36 12.63
CA LEU A 97 6.47 17.61 11.31
C LEU A 97 5.37 18.01 10.31
N PRO A 98 5.69 18.71 9.22
CA PRO A 98 4.70 19.08 8.22
C PRO A 98 4.21 17.86 7.42
N ILE A 99 2.89 17.81 7.20
CA ILE A 99 2.25 16.85 6.28
C ILE A 99 1.98 17.56 4.96
N TRP A 100 2.49 16.96 3.89
CA TRP A 100 2.25 17.46 2.54
C TRP A 100 1.01 16.80 1.96
N VAL A 101 0.01 17.60 1.58
CA VAL A 101 -1.21 17.12 0.94
C VAL A 101 -1.47 17.88 -0.36
N THR A 102 -2.15 17.23 -1.29
CA THR A 102 -2.71 17.88 -2.48
C THR A 102 -4.09 18.47 -2.15
N ASN A 103 -4.57 19.39 -2.97
CA ASN A 103 -5.89 20.01 -2.76
C ASN A 103 -7.07 19.11 -3.21
N GLU A 104 -6.80 17.86 -3.56
CA GLU A 104 -7.81 16.99 -4.13
C GLU A 104 -8.48 16.11 -3.07
N ASN A 105 -9.82 16.05 -3.16
CA ASN A 105 -10.63 15.15 -2.36
C ASN A 105 -10.75 13.78 -3.07
N THR A 106 -9.63 13.11 -3.24
CA THR A 106 -9.60 11.76 -3.83
C THR A 106 -9.87 10.73 -2.75
N TYR A 107 -10.89 9.91 -2.96
CA TYR A 107 -11.17 8.77 -2.08
C TYR A 107 -10.28 7.60 -2.46
N ILE A 108 -9.60 7.04 -1.48
CA ILE A 108 -8.77 5.84 -1.65
C ILE A 108 -9.23 4.79 -0.65
N SER A 109 -9.51 3.59 -1.13
CA SER A 109 -9.89 2.47 -0.28
C SER A 109 -8.66 1.64 0.06
N TYR A 110 -7.99 2.06 1.10
CA TYR A 110 -6.86 1.34 1.66
C TYR A 110 -7.29 0.01 2.30
N MET A 111 -6.35 -0.91 2.44
CA MET A 111 -6.58 -2.21 3.07
C MET A 111 -5.40 -2.60 3.96
N ASP A 112 -5.67 -3.36 5.01
CA ASP A 112 -4.62 -3.97 5.83
C ASP A 112 -3.93 -5.11 5.06
N THR A 113 -2.61 -5.24 5.22
CA THR A 113 -1.84 -6.31 4.57
C THR A 113 -2.22 -7.70 5.06
N GLN A 114 -2.73 -7.85 6.29
CA GLN A 114 -3.23 -9.13 6.82
C GLN A 114 -4.49 -9.57 6.08
N ASP A 115 -5.38 -8.62 5.75
CA ASP A 115 -6.58 -8.95 4.98
C ASP A 115 -6.23 -9.35 3.54
N ILE A 116 -5.24 -8.68 2.92
CA ILE A 116 -4.71 -9.10 1.61
C ILE A 116 -4.15 -10.53 1.69
N ALA A 117 -3.47 -10.88 2.78
CA ALA A 117 -3.00 -12.25 3.00
C ALA A 117 -4.18 -13.24 3.12
N LYS A 118 -5.28 -12.88 3.82
CA LYS A 118 -6.51 -13.71 3.87
C LYS A 118 -7.07 -13.96 2.47
N PHE A 119 -7.21 -12.90 1.64
CA PHE A 119 -7.66 -13.04 0.25
C PHE A 119 -6.73 -13.94 -0.57
N SER A 120 -5.43 -13.82 -0.38
CA SER A 120 -4.43 -14.64 -1.06
C SER A 120 -4.57 -16.13 -0.70
N LEU A 121 -4.74 -16.44 0.58
CA LEU A 121 -4.97 -17.80 1.04
C LEU A 121 -6.29 -18.38 0.50
N ARG A 122 -7.37 -17.58 0.50
CA ARG A 122 -8.64 -17.99 -0.09
C ARG A 122 -8.53 -18.22 -1.60
N ALA A 123 -7.76 -17.39 -2.32
CA ALA A 123 -7.51 -17.59 -3.75
C ALA A 123 -6.88 -18.93 -4.07
N LEU A 124 -6.01 -19.45 -3.20
CA LEU A 124 -5.41 -20.79 -3.37
C LEU A 124 -6.42 -21.92 -3.22
N GLN A 125 -7.50 -21.70 -2.47
CA GLN A 125 -8.52 -22.71 -2.16
C GLN A 125 -9.73 -22.67 -3.11
N ILE A 126 -9.97 -21.54 -3.79
CA ILE A 126 -11.15 -21.29 -4.62
C ILE A 126 -10.80 -21.45 -6.10
N PRO A 127 -11.22 -22.51 -6.79
CA PRO A 127 -10.89 -22.75 -8.20
C PRO A 127 -11.34 -21.61 -9.13
N GLN A 128 -12.45 -20.94 -8.82
CA GLN A 128 -13.05 -19.86 -9.63
C GLN A 128 -12.15 -18.62 -9.70
N THR A 129 -11.14 -18.50 -8.84
CA THR A 129 -10.16 -17.41 -8.85
C THR A 129 -8.99 -17.66 -9.81
N THR A 130 -8.92 -18.86 -10.41
CA THR A 130 -7.85 -19.24 -11.34
C THR A 130 -7.97 -18.47 -12.64
N ASN A 131 -6.82 -17.96 -13.13
CA ASN A 131 -6.69 -17.17 -14.35
C ASN A 131 -7.59 -15.92 -14.34
N LYS A 132 -7.71 -15.30 -13.17
CA LYS A 132 -8.49 -14.08 -12.96
C LYS A 132 -7.64 -12.96 -12.39
N THR A 133 -8.06 -11.74 -12.72
CA THR A 133 -7.56 -10.49 -12.12
C THR A 133 -8.68 -9.89 -11.31
N PHE A 134 -8.41 -9.56 -10.05
CA PHE A 134 -9.37 -8.95 -9.13
C PHE A 134 -8.86 -7.60 -8.68
N PHE A 135 -9.76 -6.63 -8.64
CA PHE A 135 -9.54 -5.39 -7.94
C PHE A 135 -9.85 -5.60 -6.46
N LEU A 136 -8.84 -5.48 -5.60
CA LEU A 136 -8.96 -5.72 -4.17
C LEU A 136 -8.76 -4.40 -3.41
N SER A 137 -9.77 -4.03 -2.64
CA SER A 137 -9.81 -2.77 -1.91
C SER A 137 -10.55 -2.93 -0.59
N GLY A 138 -10.29 -2.02 0.34
CA GLY A 138 -11.03 -1.94 1.59
C GLY A 138 -12.51 -1.64 1.42
N SER A 139 -13.27 -1.79 2.49
CA SER A 139 -14.73 -1.61 2.52
C SER A 139 -15.16 -0.14 2.44
N LYS A 140 -14.27 0.81 2.74
CA LYS A 140 -14.53 2.25 2.79
C LYS A 140 -13.43 3.04 2.07
N GLY A 141 -13.83 4.06 1.30
CA GLY A 141 -12.93 5.06 0.76
C GLY A 141 -12.64 6.16 1.79
N TRP A 142 -11.40 6.62 1.85
CA TRP A 142 -10.93 7.66 2.75
C TRP A 142 -10.31 8.81 1.97
N VAL A 143 -10.61 10.04 2.36
CA VAL A 143 -9.87 11.23 1.90
C VAL A 143 -8.77 11.59 2.90
N SER A 144 -7.71 12.24 2.42
CA SER A 144 -6.57 12.62 3.27
C SER A 144 -6.98 13.43 4.50
N SER A 145 -7.98 14.31 4.39
CA SER A 145 -8.46 15.11 5.51
C SER A 145 -9.13 14.28 6.62
N GLU A 146 -9.85 13.22 6.26
CA GLU A 146 -10.45 12.30 7.25
C GLU A 146 -9.36 11.53 8.00
N ILE A 147 -8.33 11.05 7.28
CA ILE A 147 -7.20 10.33 7.87
C ILE A 147 -6.41 11.25 8.82
N ILE A 148 -6.15 12.49 8.39
CA ILE A 148 -5.47 13.49 9.23
C ILE A 148 -6.28 13.76 10.50
N ASN A 149 -7.59 14.00 10.38
CA ASN A 149 -8.46 14.24 11.53
C ASN A 149 -8.46 13.05 12.50
N LEU A 150 -8.48 11.83 11.99
CA LEU A 150 -8.39 10.63 12.84
C LEU A 150 -7.05 10.57 13.58
N CYS A 151 -5.93 10.82 12.91
CA CYS A 151 -4.61 10.86 13.53
C CYS A 151 -4.48 11.99 14.56
N GLU A 152 -5.03 13.19 14.28
CA GLU A 152 -5.07 14.31 15.23
C GLU A 152 -5.82 13.94 16.52
N GLN A 153 -6.97 13.30 16.39
CA GLN A 153 -7.78 12.86 17.55
C GLN A 153 -7.01 11.84 18.38
N LEU A 154 -6.37 10.85 17.75
CA LEU A 154 -5.63 9.80 18.45
C LEU A 154 -4.30 10.31 19.05
N ALA A 155 -3.64 11.25 18.41
CA ALA A 155 -2.40 11.87 18.88
C ALA A 155 -2.64 12.96 19.94
N GLY A 156 -3.84 13.52 20.03
CA GLY A 156 -4.16 14.65 20.91
C GLY A 156 -3.49 15.96 20.49
N GLN A 157 -3.05 16.09 19.22
CA GLN A 157 -2.39 17.29 18.70
C GLN A 157 -2.74 17.57 17.23
N LYS A 158 -2.59 18.82 16.83
CA LYS A 158 -2.94 19.30 15.48
C LYS A 158 -1.83 19.06 14.46
N ALA A 159 -2.22 18.67 13.25
CA ALA A 159 -1.32 18.49 12.12
C ALA A 159 -0.84 19.84 11.56
N LYS A 160 0.42 19.90 11.16
CA LYS A 160 0.97 21.01 10.36
C LYS A 160 0.77 20.70 8.88
N ILE A 161 -0.35 21.12 8.32
CA ILE A 161 -0.70 20.81 6.93
C ILE A 161 -0.04 21.83 5.98
N GLN A 162 0.72 21.32 5.02
CA GLN A 162 1.23 22.09 3.88
C GLN A 162 0.57 21.60 2.60
N ARG A 163 -0.11 22.50 1.91
CA ARG A 163 -0.82 22.20 0.67
C ARG A 163 0.06 22.48 -0.54
N VAL A 164 0.23 21.49 -1.39
CA VAL A 164 0.99 21.63 -2.64
C VAL A 164 0.03 21.49 -3.82
N PRO A 165 -0.09 22.53 -4.65
CA PRO A 165 -0.88 22.42 -5.87
C PRO A 165 -0.29 21.38 -6.81
N LEU A 166 -1.12 20.51 -7.41
CA LEU A 166 -0.69 19.47 -8.36
C LEU A 166 0.15 20.00 -9.52
N PHE A 167 -0.14 21.22 -9.97
CA PHE A 167 0.64 21.89 -11.00
C PHE A 167 2.13 22.02 -10.63
N PHE A 168 2.42 22.42 -9.38
CA PHE A 168 3.81 22.52 -8.88
C PHE A 168 4.50 21.15 -8.85
N LEU A 169 3.76 20.12 -8.55
CA LEU A 169 4.29 18.76 -8.47
C LEU A 169 4.65 18.21 -9.86
N LYS A 170 3.82 18.50 -10.87
CA LYS A 170 4.13 18.18 -12.29
C LYS A 170 5.36 18.95 -12.79
N LEU A 171 5.51 20.20 -12.37
CA LEU A 171 6.69 21.00 -12.73
C LEU A 171 7.97 20.46 -12.08
N ILE A 172 7.90 20.08 -10.79
CA ILE A 172 9.01 19.51 -10.04
C ILE A 172 9.42 18.15 -10.59
N SER A 173 8.47 17.29 -10.94
CA SER A 173 8.77 15.97 -11.52
C SER A 173 9.53 16.06 -12.85
N ASN A 174 9.26 17.09 -13.66
CA ASN A 174 9.96 17.31 -14.93
C ASN A 174 11.36 17.92 -14.75
N PHE A 175 11.61 18.69 -13.69
CA PHE A 175 12.89 19.36 -13.45
C PHE A 175 13.82 18.59 -12.50
N PHE A 176 13.29 17.80 -11.56
CA PHE A 176 14.06 17.15 -10.50
C PHE A 176 14.23 15.65 -10.66
N GLY A 177 14.05 15.11 -11.86
CA GLY A 177 14.39 13.70 -12.17
C GLY A 177 15.85 13.30 -11.84
N PHE A 178 16.67 14.24 -11.37
CA PHE A 178 18.06 14.06 -10.96
C PHE A 178 18.30 13.95 -9.45
N PHE A 179 17.29 14.25 -8.61
CA PHE A 179 17.46 14.18 -7.15
C PHE A 179 16.60 13.07 -6.57
N GLN A 180 17.20 12.14 -5.82
CA GLN A 180 16.53 11.00 -5.15
C GLN A 180 15.30 11.44 -4.31
N TRP A 181 15.35 12.63 -3.70
CA TRP A 181 14.24 13.20 -2.95
C TRP A 181 13.04 13.57 -3.85
N GLY A 182 13.29 14.07 -5.04
CA GLY A 182 12.26 14.42 -6.04
C GLY A 182 11.60 13.19 -6.66
N GLN A 183 12.32 12.08 -6.82
CA GLN A 183 11.74 10.82 -7.33
C GLN A 183 10.71 10.25 -6.36
N ASN A 184 10.99 10.25 -5.06
CA ASN A 184 10.04 9.76 -4.04
C ASN A 184 8.75 10.57 -4.00
N ILE A 185 8.83 11.89 -4.19
CA ILE A 185 7.66 12.77 -4.26
C ILE A 185 6.92 12.56 -5.58
N SER A 186 7.61 12.52 -6.71
CA SER A 186 6.99 12.34 -8.03
C SER A 186 6.27 10.99 -8.16
N GLU A 187 6.84 9.92 -7.60
CA GLU A 187 6.20 8.60 -7.59
C GLU A 187 4.96 8.57 -6.71
N ARG A 188 5.01 9.17 -5.51
CA ARG A 188 3.84 9.30 -4.62
C ARG A 188 2.71 10.11 -5.27
N LEU A 189 3.06 11.12 -6.06
CA LEU A 189 2.11 12.00 -6.74
C LEU A 189 1.52 11.36 -7.98
N ALA A 190 2.32 10.59 -8.71
CA ALA A 190 1.83 9.74 -9.78
C ALA A 190 0.77 8.75 -9.24
N PHE A 191 0.95 8.24 -8.01
CA PHE A 191 -0.05 7.42 -7.35
C PHE A 191 -1.36 8.19 -7.07
N VAL A 192 -1.32 9.47 -6.72
CA VAL A 192 -2.55 10.27 -6.51
C VAL A 192 -3.35 10.40 -7.81
N GLU A 193 -2.69 10.59 -8.95
CA GLU A 193 -3.38 10.61 -10.27
C GLU A 193 -4.02 9.24 -10.60
N ILE A 194 -3.34 8.14 -10.30
CA ILE A 194 -3.85 6.77 -10.53
C ILE A 194 -5.08 6.47 -9.67
N LEU A 195 -5.05 6.98 -8.44
CA LEU A 195 -6.08 6.71 -7.43
C LEU A 195 -7.29 7.64 -7.58
N ASN A 196 -7.21 8.65 -8.46
CA ASN A 196 -8.31 9.57 -8.74
C ASN A 196 -9.38 8.93 -9.65
N THR A 197 -9.92 7.81 -9.22
CA THR A 197 -10.97 7.10 -9.95
C THR A 197 -12.29 7.13 -9.19
N GLU A 198 -13.38 7.26 -9.96
CA GLU A 198 -14.74 7.35 -9.43
C GLU A 198 -15.09 6.27 -8.40
N ASN A 199 -15.70 6.72 -7.31
CA ASN A 199 -16.15 5.93 -6.18
C ASN A 199 -17.33 5.01 -6.49
N ASN A 200 -17.16 3.98 -7.31
CA ASN A 200 -18.20 2.95 -7.47
C ASN A 200 -17.87 1.69 -6.64
N PHE A 201 -17.82 1.89 -5.32
CA PHE A 201 -17.31 0.91 -4.37
C PHE A 201 -18.27 -0.21 -3.98
N SER A 202 -19.59 0.00 -3.98
CA SER A 202 -20.44 -0.81 -3.12
C SER A 202 -20.77 -2.20 -3.65
N LYS A 203 -21.01 -2.36 -4.96
CA LYS A 203 -21.52 -3.64 -5.49
C LYS A 203 -20.41 -4.62 -5.86
N SER A 204 -19.37 -4.16 -6.54
CA SER A 204 -18.27 -5.03 -6.99
C SER A 204 -17.42 -5.55 -5.81
N THR A 205 -17.21 -4.72 -4.79
CA THR A 205 -16.50 -5.12 -3.57
C THR A 205 -17.28 -6.18 -2.82
N PHE A 206 -18.60 -6.02 -2.65
CA PHE A 206 -19.42 -7.02 -1.98
C PHE A 206 -19.43 -8.38 -2.71
N GLU A 207 -19.53 -8.36 -4.04
CA GLU A 207 -19.44 -9.58 -4.85
C GLU A 207 -18.08 -10.27 -4.72
N LEU A 208 -17.01 -9.48 -4.61
CA LEU A 208 -15.66 -9.98 -4.38
C LEU A 208 -15.56 -10.69 -3.03
N TYR A 209 -15.99 -10.05 -1.93
CA TYR A 209 -15.98 -10.65 -0.61
C TYR A 209 -16.77 -11.97 -0.56
N ARG A 210 -17.94 -11.97 -1.19
CA ARG A 210 -18.75 -13.19 -1.32
C ARG A 210 -18.04 -14.31 -2.09
N LEU A 211 -17.37 -13.98 -3.20
CA LEU A 211 -16.60 -14.95 -3.98
C LEU A 211 -15.48 -15.58 -3.14
N PHE A 212 -14.78 -14.75 -2.37
CA PHE A 212 -13.68 -15.20 -1.52
C PHE A 212 -14.15 -15.81 -0.19
N LYS A 213 -15.45 -15.80 0.08
CA LYS A 213 -16.07 -16.28 1.34
C LYS A 213 -15.43 -15.61 2.56
N ILE A 214 -15.28 -14.30 2.48
CA ILE A 214 -14.80 -13.44 3.56
C ILE A 214 -15.96 -12.55 3.99
N ASP A 215 -16.26 -12.52 5.29
CA ASP A 215 -17.24 -11.61 5.83
C ASP A 215 -16.64 -10.19 5.87
N PRO A 216 -17.32 -9.17 5.31
CA PRO A 216 -16.86 -7.78 5.40
C PRO A 216 -16.62 -7.28 6.83
N SER A 217 -17.30 -7.84 7.83
CA SER A 217 -17.09 -7.51 9.24
C SER A 217 -15.78 -8.03 9.83
N GLU A 218 -15.14 -9.02 9.17
CA GLU A 218 -13.83 -9.56 9.58
C GLU A 218 -12.65 -8.74 9.03
N ILE A 219 -12.94 -7.73 8.20
CA ILE A 219 -11.92 -6.87 7.59
C ILE A 219 -11.58 -5.75 8.56
N ILE A 220 -10.28 -5.58 8.79
CA ILE A 220 -9.75 -4.55 9.66
C ILE A 220 -10.15 -3.17 9.12
N GLN A 221 -10.79 -2.35 9.96
CA GLN A 221 -11.13 -0.98 9.61
C GLN A 221 -9.94 -0.05 9.91
N LEU A 222 -9.84 1.06 9.20
CA LEU A 222 -8.70 1.99 9.34
C LEU A 222 -8.65 2.62 10.74
N ASP A 223 -9.79 2.99 11.29
CA ASP A 223 -9.92 3.55 12.62
C ASP A 223 -9.44 2.58 13.71
N ASP A 224 -9.83 1.31 13.62
CA ASP A 224 -9.35 0.26 14.54
C ASP A 224 -7.84 0.02 14.39
N TYR A 225 -7.35 0.01 13.13
CA TYR A 225 -5.92 -0.14 12.84
C TYR A 225 -5.08 1.00 13.45
N PHE A 226 -5.51 2.25 13.29
CA PHE A 226 -4.83 3.40 13.88
C PHE A 226 -4.93 3.39 15.40
N LEU A 227 -6.11 3.12 15.96
CA LEU A 227 -6.31 3.03 17.40
C LEU A 227 -5.35 2.00 18.01
N GLU A 228 -5.26 0.80 17.44
CA GLU A 228 -4.35 -0.24 17.92
C GLU A 228 -2.87 0.19 17.79
N TYR A 229 -2.51 0.87 16.71
CA TYR A 229 -1.15 1.41 16.52
C TYR A 229 -0.80 2.41 17.62
N PHE A 230 -1.66 3.40 17.87
CA PHE A 230 -1.43 4.42 18.90
C PHE A 230 -1.38 3.82 20.30
N ILE A 231 -2.25 2.88 20.64
CA ILE A 231 -2.22 2.16 21.92
C ILE A 231 -0.89 1.42 22.10
N ARG A 232 -0.44 0.69 21.08
CA ARG A 232 0.86 -0.02 21.13
C ARG A 232 2.03 0.95 21.30
N LEU A 233 2.01 2.08 20.61
CA LEU A 233 3.03 3.11 20.73
C LEU A 233 3.08 3.70 22.15
N LEU A 234 1.94 4.11 22.70
CA LEU A 234 1.83 4.65 24.05
C LEU A 234 2.30 3.66 25.13
N LYS A 235 1.93 2.39 24.97
CA LYS A 235 2.39 1.32 25.86
C LYS A 235 3.92 1.21 25.82
N ARG A 236 4.51 1.20 24.63
CA ARG A 236 5.96 1.10 24.45
C ARG A 236 6.71 2.29 25.05
N LEU A 237 6.19 3.51 24.87
CA LEU A 237 6.76 4.72 25.49
C LEU A 237 6.71 4.66 27.03
N ARG A 238 5.61 4.20 27.59
CA ARG A 238 5.49 4.01 29.05
C ARG A 238 6.50 2.98 29.57
N ASP A 239 6.67 1.86 28.86
CA ASP A 239 7.58 0.80 29.28
C ASP A 239 9.04 1.29 29.23
N ILE A 240 9.45 2.06 28.20
CA ILE A 240 10.77 2.69 28.11
C ILE A 240 11.00 3.67 29.28
N ASN A 241 10.05 4.56 29.54
CA ASN A 241 10.17 5.52 30.65
C ASN A 241 10.29 4.81 32.01
N PHE A 242 9.60 3.69 32.19
CA PHE A 242 9.70 2.89 33.42
C PHE A 242 11.08 2.24 33.57
N GLU A 243 11.66 1.71 32.52
CA GLU A 243 13.01 1.14 32.51
C GLU A 243 14.09 2.20 32.81
N ASP A 244 13.97 3.40 32.24
CA ASP A 244 14.90 4.50 32.46
C ASP A 244 14.84 5.02 33.90
N VAL A 245 13.67 5.12 34.50
CA VAL A 245 13.49 5.47 35.92
C VAL A 245 14.10 4.40 36.82
N GLN A 246 13.96 3.12 36.49
CA GLN A 246 14.59 2.02 37.25
C GLN A 246 16.11 2.04 37.15
N LYS A 247 16.67 2.27 35.95
CA LYS A 247 18.13 2.41 35.75
C LYS A 247 18.70 3.56 36.55
N GLN A 248 18.04 4.73 36.58
CA GLN A 248 18.46 5.87 37.39
C GLN A 248 18.45 5.58 38.88
N LYS A 249 17.43 4.85 39.38
CA LYS A 249 17.38 4.45 40.81
C LYS A 249 18.50 3.49 41.16
N ASN A 250 18.90 2.58 40.28
CA ASN A 250 19.97 1.61 40.53
C ASN A 250 21.40 2.23 40.42
N LEU A 251 21.52 3.45 39.86
CA LEU A 251 22.79 4.20 39.79
C LEU A 251 23.05 5.07 41.04
N ILE A 252 22.07 5.20 41.95
CA ILE A 252 22.12 6.06 43.15
C ILE A 252 22.38 5.20 44.43
N ILE A 253 22.45 3.89 44.29
CA ILE A 253 22.85 2.93 45.34
C ILE A 253 24.27 2.45 45.07
#